data_8347148693b7b9631998f03e4d875914
#
_entry.id   8347148693b7b9631998f03e4d875914
#
_cell.length_a   1.000
_cell.length_b   1.000
_cell.length_c   1.000
_cell.angle_alpha   90.00
_cell.angle_beta   90.00
_cell.angle_gamma   90.00
#
_symmetry.space_group_name_H-M   'P 1'
#
loop_
_entity.id
_entity.type
_entity.pdbx_description
1 polymer ?
#
loop_
_entity_poly.entity_id
_entity_poly.type
_entity_poly.pdbx_seq_one_letter_code
_entity_poly.pdbx_strand_id
1 'polypeptide(L)'
;SFFTDADQQRLVAAIQAAERNTSGEIRVHVEQTCPAPDPLERAKEVFAMLHMHETVQQNGVLFYLTLDDRKFALLGDRGIDAVVPPGFWNATRDAMRDHLHAGRLVDGLVEGIQRAGEHLKAYFPYRRDDRNELSDEVSFG
;
A
#
# COMPACT_ATOMS: atom_id res chain seq x y z
N SER A 1 -16.65 -12.00 2.53
CA SER A 1 -15.33 -12.59 2.55
C SER A 1 -14.49 -11.98 3.64
N PHE A 2 -13.56 -12.75 4.12
CA PHE A 2 -12.67 -12.36 5.22
C PHE A 2 -11.22 -12.55 4.81
N PHE A 3 -10.36 -11.79 5.43
CA PHE A 3 -8.94 -12.11 5.41
C PHE A 3 -8.67 -13.09 6.55
N THR A 4 -8.16 -14.26 6.19
CA THR A 4 -7.72 -15.27 7.16
C THR A 4 -6.40 -14.85 7.80
N ASP A 5 -6.00 -15.53 8.86
CA ASP A 5 -4.68 -15.31 9.45
C ASP A 5 -3.57 -15.59 8.43
N ALA A 6 -3.76 -16.62 7.60
CA ALA A 6 -2.79 -16.93 6.52
C ALA A 6 -2.70 -15.79 5.50
N ASP A 7 -3.83 -15.18 5.13
CA ASP A 7 -3.86 -14.03 4.23
C ASP A 7 -3.10 -12.85 4.83
N GLN A 8 -3.33 -12.56 6.11
CA GLN A 8 -2.62 -11.48 6.82
C GLN A 8 -1.12 -11.72 6.87
N GLN A 9 -0.71 -12.95 7.20
CA GLN A 9 0.71 -13.33 7.21
C GLN A 9 1.35 -13.17 5.85
N ARG A 10 0.63 -13.54 4.79
CA ARG A 10 1.11 -13.39 3.41
C ARG A 10 1.33 -11.93 3.04
N LEU A 11 0.43 -11.05 3.46
CA LEU A 11 0.56 -9.61 3.22
C LEU A 11 1.71 -9.02 4.02
N VAL A 12 1.83 -9.37 5.29
CA VAL A 12 2.95 -8.91 6.13
C VAL A 12 4.28 -9.34 5.52
N ALA A 13 4.39 -10.59 5.07
CA ALA A 13 5.60 -11.09 4.43
C ALA A 13 5.93 -10.32 3.15
N ALA A 14 4.92 -9.97 2.35
CA ALA A 14 5.11 -9.18 1.13
C ALA A 14 5.59 -7.77 1.46
N ILE A 15 5.02 -7.14 2.49
CA ILE A 15 5.43 -5.81 2.95
C ILE A 15 6.89 -5.84 3.41
N GLN A 16 7.24 -6.81 4.24
CA GLN A 16 8.62 -6.94 4.74
C GLN A 16 9.62 -7.17 3.60
N ALA A 17 9.24 -7.98 2.61
CA ALA A 17 10.10 -8.22 1.45
C ALA A 17 10.29 -6.94 0.62
N ALA A 18 9.23 -6.17 0.40
CA ALA A 18 9.30 -4.91 -0.33
C ALA A 18 10.16 -3.90 0.42
N GLU A 19 10.03 -3.82 1.74
CA GLU A 19 10.79 -2.89 2.57
C GLU A 19 12.27 -3.26 2.68
N ARG A 20 12.68 -4.42 2.21
CA ARG A 20 14.10 -4.75 2.04
C ARG A 20 14.68 -4.19 0.74
N ASN A 21 13.82 -3.77 -0.20
CA ASN A 21 14.25 -3.18 -1.48
C ASN A 21 14.25 -1.66 -1.44
N THR A 22 13.49 -1.05 -0.55
CA THR A 22 13.34 0.40 -0.50
C THR A 22 13.20 0.87 0.95
N SER A 23 13.59 2.12 1.21
CA SER A 23 13.30 2.76 2.49
C SER A 23 11.85 3.23 2.60
N GLY A 24 11.07 3.13 1.52
CA GLY A 24 9.64 3.44 1.56
C GLY A 24 8.91 2.58 2.57
N GLU A 25 7.92 3.16 3.23
CA GLU A 25 7.14 2.51 4.28
C GLU A 25 5.77 2.14 3.73
N ILE A 26 5.45 0.85 3.72
CA ILE A 26 4.23 0.32 3.08
C ILE A 26 3.24 -0.13 4.14
N ARG A 27 1.98 0.26 3.96
CA ARG A 27 0.90 -0.16 4.83
C ARG A 27 -0.33 -0.55 4.03
N VAL A 28 -1.08 -1.54 4.55
CA VAL A 28 -2.35 -2.01 3.98
C VAL A 28 -3.47 -1.74 4.96
N HIS A 29 -4.56 -1.16 4.48
CA HIS A 29 -5.78 -0.98 5.27
C HIS A 29 -6.97 -1.59 4.54
N VAL A 30 -7.73 -2.45 5.22
CA VAL A 30 -8.86 -3.18 4.66
C VAL A 30 -10.13 -2.82 5.44
N GLU A 31 -11.18 -2.49 4.70
CA GLU A 31 -12.51 -2.23 5.26
C GLU A 31 -13.53 -3.11 4.56
N GLN A 32 -14.69 -3.28 5.17
CA GLN A 32 -15.77 -4.06 4.58
C GLN A 32 -16.39 -3.31 3.39
N THR A 33 -16.72 -2.04 3.59
CA THR A 33 -17.26 -1.17 2.55
C THR A 33 -16.57 0.19 2.63
N CYS A 34 -16.56 0.93 1.51
CA CYS A 34 -16.00 2.28 1.47
C CYS A 34 -17.03 3.31 1.95
N PRO A 35 -16.77 4.04 3.04
CA PRO A 35 -17.71 5.03 3.55
C PRO A 35 -17.77 6.33 2.73
N ALA A 36 -16.93 6.46 1.70
CA ALA A 36 -16.89 7.63 0.82
C ALA A 36 -17.19 7.23 -0.61
N PRO A 37 -17.72 8.14 -1.46
CA PRO A 37 -17.96 7.84 -2.88
C PRO A 37 -16.69 7.49 -3.65
N ASP A 38 -15.58 8.14 -3.30
CA ASP A 38 -14.28 7.95 -3.96
C ASP A 38 -13.32 7.24 -2.99
N PRO A 39 -12.80 6.06 -3.36
CA PRO A 39 -11.86 5.34 -2.50
C PRO A 39 -10.57 6.14 -2.22
N LEU A 40 -10.15 7.02 -3.12
CA LEU A 40 -8.97 7.85 -2.87
C LEU A 40 -9.23 8.85 -1.74
N GLU A 41 -10.42 9.43 -1.67
CA GLU A 41 -10.78 10.33 -0.57
C GLU A 41 -10.76 9.59 0.78
N ARG A 42 -11.30 8.36 0.81
CA ARG A 42 -11.24 7.55 2.02
C ARG A 42 -9.80 7.17 2.37
N ALA A 43 -8.99 6.84 1.38
CA ALA A 43 -7.58 6.51 1.60
C ALA A 43 -6.82 7.67 2.24
N LYS A 44 -7.11 8.91 1.84
CA LYS A 44 -6.52 10.10 2.46
C LYS A 44 -6.88 10.23 3.93
N GLU A 45 -8.15 9.96 4.28
CA GLU A 45 -8.59 9.95 5.68
C GLU A 45 -7.85 8.89 6.49
N VAL A 46 -7.76 7.66 5.95
CA VAL A 46 -7.07 6.55 6.60
C VAL A 46 -5.59 6.86 6.77
N PHE A 47 -4.97 7.44 5.76
CA PHE A 47 -3.56 7.85 5.79
C PHE A 47 -3.29 8.77 7.00
N ALA A 48 -4.17 9.74 7.21
CA ALA A 48 -4.08 10.65 8.36
C ALA A 48 -4.37 9.93 9.68
N MET A 49 -5.39 9.07 9.72
CA MET A 49 -5.74 8.30 10.92
C MET A 49 -4.61 7.39 11.39
N LEU A 50 -3.86 6.82 10.45
CA LEU A 50 -2.73 5.93 10.73
C LEU A 50 -1.41 6.68 10.94
N HIS A 51 -1.44 8.00 10.94
CA HIS A 51 -0.25 8.85 11.14
C HIS A 51 0.86 8.56 10.12
N MET A 52 0.48 8.26 8.87
CA MET A 52 1.45 7.85 7.86
C MET A 52 2.32 9.00 7.34
N HIS A 53 1.97 10.26 7.68
CA HIS A 53 2.81 11.42 7.36
C HIS A 53 4.05 11.55 8.26
N GLU A 54 4.15 10.73 9.31
CA GLU A 54 5.17 10.87 10.34
C GLU A 54 6.42 10.03 10.06
N THR A 55 6.77 9.84 8.78
CA THR A 55 8.06 9.25 8.40
C THR A 55 9.04 10.36 8.04
N VAL A 56 10.33 10.12 8.28
CA VAL A 56 11.38 11.13 8.06
C VAL A 56 11.40 11.62 6.61
N GLN A 57 11.30 10.70 5.65
CA GLN A 57 11.36 11.03 4.21
C GLN A 57 9.99 11.29 3.59
N GLN A 58 8.93 11.24 4.38
CA GLN A 58 7.55 11.37 3.90
C GLN A 58 7.29 10.44 2.71
N ASN A 59 7.68 9.18 2.86
CA ASN A 59 7.63 8.15 1.81
C ASN A 59 6.74 6.96 2.16
N GLY A 60 5.71 7.20 2.94
CA GLY A 60 4.69 6.20 3.22
C GLY A 60 3.84 5.91 1.99
N VAL A 61 3.42 4.65 1.84
CA VAL A 61 2.52 4.21 0.77
C VAL A 61 1.39 3.41 1.39
N LEU A 62 0.16 3.83 1.13
CA LEU A 62 -1.03 3.14 1.62
C LEU A 62 -1.71 2.39 0.48
N PHE A 63 -1.95 1.10 0.72
CA PHE A 63 -2.82 0.26 -0.12
C PHE A 63 -4.15 0.12 0.61
N TYR A 64 -5.21 0.68 0.03
CA TYR A 64 -6.54 0.68 0.59
C TYR A 64 -7.45 -0.25 -0.23
N LEU A 65 -8.19 -1.13 0.44
CA LEU A 65 -9.08 -2.09 -0.22
C LEU A 65 -10.36 -2.28 0.60
N THR A 66 -11.49 -2.38 -0.10
CA THR A 66 -12.75 -2.80 0.49
C THR A 66 -13.19 -4.16 -0.07
N LEU A 67 -13.82 -4.96 0.80
CA LEU A 67 -14.13 -6.36 0.49
C LEU A 67 -15.45 -6.52 -0.27
N ASP A 68 -16.50 -5.82 0.17
CA ASP A 68 -17.85 -6.00 -0.41
C ASP A 68 -18.01 -5.24 -1.72
N ASP A 69 -17.67 -3.95 -1.74
CA ASP A 69 -17.85 -3.12 -2.92
C ASP A 69 -16.60 -3.06 -3.82
N ARG A 70 -15.54 -3.78 -3.45
CA ARG A 70 -14.33 -4.00 -4.25
C ARG A 70 -13.71 -2.72 -4.79
N LYS A 71 -13.65 -1.71 -3.95
CA LYS A 71 -12.95 -0.46 -4.26
C LYS A 71 -11.53 -0.55 -3.75
N PHE A 72 -10.62 0.14 -4.44
CA PHE A 72 -9.24 0.22 -3.96
C PHE A 72 -8.62 1.57 -4.31
N ALA A 73 -7.60 1.94 -3.55
CA ALA A 73 -6.78 3.11 -3.83
C ALA A 73 -5.34 2.84 -3.43
N LEU A 74 -4.43 3.53 -4.10
CA LEU A 74 -3.01 3.49 -3.83
C LEU A 74 -2.56 4.93 -3.65
N LEU A 75 -2.03 5.25 -2.48
CA LEU A 75 -1.70 6.62 -2.10
C LEU A 75 -0.28 6.70 -1.56
N GLY A 76 0.57 7.50 -2.23
CA GLY A 76 1.91 7.82 -1.74
C GLY A 76 1.94 9.18 -1.06
N ASP A 77 2.84 9.32 -0.08
CA ASP A 77 3.03 10.57 0.64
C ASP A 77 3.76 11.61 -0.22
N ARG A 78 3.81 12.84 0.29
CA ARG A 78 4.36 14.01 -0.42
C ARG A 78 5.80 13.82 -0.85
N GLY A 79 6.63 13.12 -0.05
CA GLY A 79 8.01 12.86 -0.39
C GLY A 79 8.16 12.00 -1.63
N ILE A 80 7.18 11.14 -1.90
CA ILE A 80 7.15 10.35 -3.13
C ILE A 80 6.69 11.22 -4.30
N ASP A 81 5.57 11.92 -4.14
CA ASP A 81 5.02 12.76 -5.20
C ASP A 81 6.02 13.81 -5.70
N ALA A 82 6.89 14.29 -4.82
CA ALA A 82 7.88 15.31 -5.16
C ALA A 82 8.96 14.82 -6.13
N VAL A 83 9.22 13.50 -6.19
CA VAL A 83 10.37 12.97 -6.94
C VAL A 83 10.02 12.01 -8.07
N VAL A 84 8.81 11.43 -8.06
CA VAL A 84 8.42 10.47 -9.09
C VAL A 84 7.75 11.16 -10.29
N PRO A 85 7.83 10.57 -11.48
CA PRO A 85 7.16 11.16 -12.64
C PRO A 85 5.65 10.99 -12.59
N PRO A 86 4.88 11.80 -13.33
CA PRO A 86 3.46 11.59 -13.51
C PRO A 86 3.17 10.17 -13.99
N GLY A 87 2.11 9.56 -13.47
CA GLY A 87 1.72 8.21 -13.86
C GLY A 87 2.56 7.11 -13.22
N PHE A 88 3.38 7.44 -12.23
CA PHE A 88 4.27 6.48 -11.56
C PHE A 88 3.54 5.21 -11.10
N TRP A 89 2.33 5.36 -10.58
CA TRP A 89 1.55 4.23 -10.03
C TRP A 89 0.65 3.53 -11.04
N ASN A 90 0.58 3.99 -12.29
CA ASN A 90 -0.41 3.47 -13.25
C ASN A 90 -0.26 1.97 -13.51
N ALA A 91 0.96 1.50 -13.79
CA ALA A 91 1.19 0.07 -14.04
C ALA A 91 0.88 -0.79 -12.81
N THR A 92 1.19 -0.28 -11.61
CA THR A 92 0.88 -0.96 -10.35
C THR A 92 -0.63 -1.09 -10.16
N ARG A 93 -1.37 -0.01 -10.39
CA ARG A 93 -2.84 -0.03 -10.29
C ARG A 93 -3.45 -0.98 -11.31
N ASP A 94 -2.96 -0.98 -12.54
CA ASP A 94 -3.48 -1.84 -13.59
C ASP A 94 -3.29 -3.32 -13.25
N ALA A 95 -2.11 -3.69 -12.76
CA ALA A 95 -1.83 -5.05 -12.34
C ALA A 95 -2.73 -5.49 -11.18
N MET A 96 -2.95 -4.61 -10.21
CA MET A 96 -3.87 -4.88 -9.09
C MET A 96 -5.29 -5.06 -9.59
N ARG A 97 -5.74 -4.19 -10.49
CA ARG A 97 -7.12 -4.20 -10.99
C ARG A 97 -7.46 -5.53 -11.65
N ASP A 98 -6.55 -6.11 -12.41
CA ASP A 98 -6.76 -7.40 -13.06
C ASP A 98 -7.03 -8.50 -12.04
N HIS A 99 -6.26 -8.57 -10.97
CA HIS A 99 -6.47 -9.53 -9.88
C HIS A 99 -7.80 -9.26 -9.16
N LEU A 100 -8.08 -8.00 -8.85
CA LEU A 100 -9.27 -7.63 -8.07
C LEU A 100 -10.55 -7.94 -8.85
N HIS A 101 -10.56 -7.70 -10.16
CA HIS A 101 -11.70 -8.04 -11.02
C HIS A 101 -11.94 -9.55 -11.07
N ALA A 102 -10.88 -10.34 -10.95
CA ALA A 102 -10.99 -11.80 -10.94
C ALA A 102 -11.29 -12.36 -9.54
N GLY A 103 -11.46 -11.50 -8.54
CA GLY A 103 -11.75 -11.91 -7.17
C GLY A 103 -10.52 -12.37 -6.37
N ARG A 104 -9.32 -12.16 -6.89
CA ARG A 104 -8.07 -12.52 -6.23
C ARG A 104 -7.53 -11.35 -5.42
N LEU A 105 -8.19 -11.04 -4.28
CA LEU A 105 -7.91 -9.82 -3.52
C LEU A 105 -6.51 -9.81 -2.92
N VAL A 106 -6.11 -10.91 -2.28
CA VAL A 106 -4.77 -11.01 -1.65
C VAL A 106 -3.69 -11.00 -2.71
N ASP A 107 -3.87 -11.74 -3.82
CA ASP A 107 -2.91 -11.74 -4.92
C ASP A 107 -2.72 -10.34 -5.50
N GLY A 108 -3.81 -9.58 -5.64
CA GLY A 108 -3.75 -8.20 -6.13
C GLY A 108 -2.94 -7.30 -5.21
N LEU A 109 -3.16 -7.40 -3.91
CA LEU A 109 -2.39 -6.63 -2.93
C LEU A 109 -0.92 -7.04 -2.92
N VAL A 110 -0.64 -8.35 -2.95
CA VAL A 110 0.74 -8.86 -2.95
C VAL A 110 1.49 -8.35 -4.18
N GLU A 111 0.89 -8.42 -5.36
CA GLU A 111 1.53 -7.93 -6.57
C GLU A 111 1.75 -6.41 -6.53
N GLY A 112 0.76 -5.66 -6.04
CA GLY A 112 0.90 -4.22 -5.88
C GLY A 112 2.04 -3.85 -4.93
N ILE A 113 2.15 -4.53 -3.81
CA ILE A 113 3.21 -4.31 -2.83
C ILE A 113 4.58 -4.63 -3.44
N GLN A 114 4.72 -5.75 -4.15
CA GLN A 114 5.97 -6.13 -4.80
C GLN A 114 6.41 -5.09 -5.82
N ARG A 115 5.48 -4.63 -6.67
CA ARG A 115 5.77 -3.60 -7.67
C ARG A 115 6.14 -2.27 -7.03
N ALA A 116 5.46 -1.89 -5.96
CA ALA A 116 5.78 -0.66 -5.24
C ALA A 116 7.22 -0.70 -4.70
N GLY A 117 7.63 -1.81 -4.09
CA GLY A 117 8.99 -1.97 -3.59
C GLY A 117 10.03 -1.83 -4.69
N GLU A 118 9.80 -2.46 -5.83
CA GLU A 118 10.71 -2.39 -6.97
C GLU A 118 10.78 -1.00 -7.59
N HIS A 119 9.62 -0.35 -7.78
CA HIS A 119 9.55 0.97 -8.39
C HIS A 119 10.11 2.06 -7.49
N LEU A 120 9.89 1.96 -6.18
CA LEU A 120 10.41 2.94 -5.22
C LEU A 120 11.92 2.82 -5.01
N LYS A 121 12.50 1.69 -5.32
CA LYS A 121 13.93 1.43 -5.12
C LYS A 121 14.83 2.50 -5.76
N ALA A 122 14.46 3.00 -6.92
CA ALA A 122 15.25 4.01 -7.63
C ALA A 122 15.25 5.37 -6.94
N TYR A 123 14.19 5.68 -6.20
CA TYR A 123 14.01 6.98 -5.55
C TYR A 123 14.29 6.94 -4.06
N PHE A 124 14.02 5.81 -3.42
CA PHE A 124 14.20 5.60 -1.99
C PHE A 124 14.88 4.25 -1.78
N PRO A 125 16.19 4.15 -2.09
CA PRO A 125 16.91 2.90 -1.94
C PRO A 125 16.97 2.47 -0.47
N TYR A 126 16.97 1.16 -0.25
CA TYR A 126 17.14 0.60 1.08
C TYR A 126 18.53 0.97 1.63
N ARG A 127 18.58 1.33 2.91
CA ARG A 127 19.82 1.59 3.63
C ARG A 127 19.97 0.58 4.75
N ARG A 128 21.21 0.24 5.05
CA ARG A 128 21.54 -0.72 6.09
C ARG A 128 21.01 -0.31 7.47
N ASP A 129 20.94 1.00 7.74
CA ASP A 129 20.47 1.57 8.98
C ASP A 129 19.01 2.00 8.94
N ASP A 130 18.29 1.61 7.90
CA ASP A 130 16.87 1.95 7.78
C ASP A 130 16.08 1.31 8.91
N ARG A 131 15.21 2.15 9.47
CA ARG A 131 14.32 1.79 10.57
C ARG A 131 12.91 1.66 10.02
N ASN A 132 12.21 0.60 10.40
CA ASN A 132 10.79 0.47 10.06
C ASN A 132 9.99 1.43 10.94
N GLU A 133 9.54 2.52 10.35
CA GLU A 133 8.85 3.61 11.05
C GLU A 133 7.34 3.38 11.17
N LEU A 134 6.75 2.59 10.28
CA LEU A 134 5.34 2.25 10.29
C LEU A 134 5.17 0.74 10.51
N SER A 135 4.02 0.34 11.05
CA SER A 135 3.72 -1.06 11.26
C SER A 135 3.56 -1.80 9.93
N ASP A 136 4.05 -3.05 9.86
CA ASP A 136 3.83 -3.96 8.73
C ASP A 136 2.50 -4.71 8.83
N GLU A 137 1.81 -4.58 9.96
CA GLU A 137 0.55 -5.25 10.19
C GLU A 137 -0.56 -4.67 9.32
N VAL A 138 -1.47 -5.54 8.85
CA VAL A 138 -2.67 -5.10 8.12
C VAL A 138 -3.57 -4.34 9.09
N SER A 139 -4.04 -3.17 8.68
CA SER A 139 -4.96 -2.36 9.44
C SER A 139 -6.39 -2.62 8.94
N PHE A 140 -7.35 -2.62 9.84
CA PHE A 140 -8.75 -2.88 9.53
C PHE A 140 -9.63 -1.72 10.00
N GLY A 141 -10.66 -1.43 9.24
CA GLY A 141 -11.63 -0.41 9.58
C GLY A 141 -13.05 -0.91 9.61
#